data_fef86ffbd871d5c12518181d44519b57
#
_entry.id   fef86ffbd871d5c12518181d44519b57
#
_cell.length_a   1.000
_cell.length_b   1.000
_cell.length_c   1.000
_cell.angle_alpha   90.00
_cell.angle_beta   90.00
_cell.angle_gamma   90.00
#
_symmetry.space_group_name_H-M   'P 1'
#
loop_
_entity.id
_entity.type
_entity.pdbx_description
1 polymer ?
#
loop_
_entity_poly.entity_id
_entity_poly.type
_entity_poly.pdbx_seq_one_letter_code
_entity_poly.pdbx_strand_id
1 'polypeptide(L)'
;MSVTSVLDVKDLTIKYDNQSAVDNISFDVKQGDCLGIVGPNGAGKTTLFRAILGLQPYSGNIKLFGFEDSKYDSIIPLIGYVPQRVTFEPNFPATVYDVVSMGLISDKRIVQGIKLIQECDCCWNRIYQSIKKKDDKITQALHTVGLESLRNRRIGELSGGELQRVFIAKALVKDPLLLILDEPVASVDVESQTKFYNVIKTINEQNNITIIWSSHDLDAISKYANRVACMNKKLFFHGEKEKFFSDKELLKTYTESSMQMHMHDHNHDMH
;
A
#
# COMPACT_ATOMS: atom_id res chain seq x y z
N MET A 1 -3.88 -9.21 -24.79
CA MET A 1 -2.75 -8.73 -23.96
C MET A 1 -2.75 -9.58 -22.70
N SER A 2 -1.68 -10.31 -22.41
CA SER A 2 -1.59 -11.06 -21.15
C SER A 2 -1.52 -10.06 -20.01
N VAL A 3 -2.46 -10.14 -19.07
CA VAL A 3 -2.45 -9.28 -17.87
C VAL A 3 -1.25 -9.71 -17.01
N THR A 4 -0.27 -8.82 -16.89
CA THR A 4 0.96 -9.11 -16.16
C THR A 4 0.69 -9.08 -14.65
N SER A 5 1.03 -10.15 -13.94
CA SER A 5 0.98 -10.19 -12.47
C SER A 5 2.06 -9.27 -11.89
N VAL A 6 1.66 -8.35 -11.02
CA VAL A 6 2.56 -7.44 -10.28
C VAL A 6 3.00 -8.09 -8.98
N LEU A 7 2.11 -8.84 -8.35
CA LEU A 7 2.37 -9.61 -7.14
C LEU A 7 1.71 -10.97 -7.27
N ASP A 8 2.46 -12.02 -6.97
CA ASP A 8 1.97 -13.40 -6.87
C ASP A 8 2.44 -13.96 -5.53
N VAL A 9 1.51 -14.33 -4.68
CA VAL A 9 1.74 -14.92 -3.35
C VAL A 9 1.21 -16.34 -3.35
N LYS A 10 2.06 -17.31 -2.97
CA LYS A 10 1.69 -18.74 -2.90
C LYS A 10 2.10 -19.36 -1.58
N ASP A 11 1.12 -19.98 -0.93
CA ASP A 11 1.27 -20.78 0.30
C ASP A 11 2.04 -20.02 1.39
N LEU A 12 1.82 -18.70 1.48
CA LEU A 12 2.55 -17.83 2.37
C LEU A 12 2.13 -18.06 3.82
N THR A 13 3.11 -18.36 4.65
CA THR A 13 2.94 -18.50 6.10
C THR A 13 3.98 -17.66 6.83
N ILE A 14 3.54 -16.88 7.82
CA ILE A 14 4.39 -16.02 8.64
C ILE A 14 4.11 -16.32 10.11
N LYS A 15 5.16 -16.63 10.86
CA LYS A 15 5.07 -16.95 12.27
C LYS A 15 5.91 -15.99 13.11
N TYR A 16 5.39 -15.62 14.27
CA TYR A 16 6.13 -15.01 15.38
C TYR A 16 6.20 -16.04 16.48
N ASP A 17 7.38 -16.46 16.85
CA ASP A 17 7.62 -17.58 17.76
C ASP A 17 6.83 -18.82 17.29
N ASN A 18 5.85 -19.29 18.07
CA ASN A 18 5.01 -20.44 17.74
C ASN A 18 3.60 -20.05 17.24
N GLN A 19 3.31 -18.74 17.06
CA GLN A 19 1.99 -18.29 16.64
C GLN A 19 2.01 -17.85 15.18
N SER A 20 1.06 -18.38 14.39
CA SER A 20 0.87 -17.95 13.01
C SER A 20 0.18 -16.59 12.96
N ALA A 21 0.86 -15.60 12.37
CA ALA A 21 0.30 -14.29 12.08
C ALA A 21 -0.38 -14.27 10.70
N VAL A 22 0.14 -15.07 9.75
CA VAL A 22 -0.44 -15.34 8.45
C VAL A 22 -0.30 -16.84 8.20
N ASP A 23 -1.34 -17.51 7.77
CA ASP A 23 -1.41 -18.96 7.68
C ASP A 23 -1.88 -19.41 6.29
N ASN A 24 -0.93 -19.89 5.48
CA ASN A 24 -1.13 -20.52 4.18
C ASN A 24 -2.04 -19.71 3.24
N ILE A 25 -1.66 -18.48 2.90
CA ILE A 25 -2.43 -17.63 2.00
C ILE A 25 -1.85 -17.63 0.59
N SER A 26 -2.74 -17.59 -0.41
CA SER A 26 -2.37 -17.47 -1.82
C SER A 26 -3.28 -16.47 -2.52
N PHE A 27 -2.72 -15.50 -3.24
CA PHE A 27 -3.46 -14.52 -4.05
C PHE A 27 -2.55 -13.85 -5.08
N ASP A 28 -3.16 -13.20 -6.06
CA ASP A 28 -2.47 -12.44 -7.10
C ASP A 28 -2.95 -11.00 -7.17
N VAL A 29 -2.09 -10.10 -7.66
CA VAL A 29 -2.43 -8.71 -7.98
C VAL A 29 -1.95 -8.42 -9.38
N LYS A 30 -2.86 -7.93 -10.21
CA LYS A 30 -2.59 -7.60 -11.62
C LYS A 30 -2.25 -6.12 -11.76
N GLN A 31 -1.58 -5.78 -12.85
CA GLN A 31 -1.29 -4.39 -13.16
C GLN A 31 -2.58 -3.57 -13.28
N GLY A 32 -2.60 -2.41 -12.63
CA GLY A 32 -3.75 -1.53 -12.59
C GLY A 32 -4.81 -1.90 -11.55
N ASP A 33 -4.66 -3.03 -10.84
CA ASP A 33 -5.55 -3.36 -9.73
C ASP A 33 -5.45 -2.29 -8.61
N CYS A 34 -6.59 -2.01 -8.01
CA CYS A 34 -6.71 -1.33 -6.72
C CYS A 34 -7.27 -2.33 -5.72
N LEU A 35 -6.37 -3.14 -5.11
CA LEU A 35 -6.76 -4.21 -4.20
C LEU A 35 -6.93 -3.67 -2.77
N GLY A 36 -8.13 -3.79 -2.24
CA GLY A 36 -8.41 -3.54 -0.82
C GLY A 36 -8.26 -4.82 0.01
N ILE A 37 -7.38 -4.80 1.01
CA ILE A 37 -7.24 -5.89 1.97
C ILE A 37 -8.01 -5.55 3.23
N VAL A 38 -9.07 -6.30 3.50
CA VAL A 38 -9.92 -6.12 4.67
C VAL A 38 -9.72 -7.22 5.71
N GLY A 39 -9.80 -6.83 6.96
CA GLY A 39 -9.70 -7.73 8.10
C GLY A 39 -9.64 -6.96 9.42
N PRO A 40 -9.96 -7.61 10.54
CA PRO A 40 -9.90 -6.98 11.86
C PRO A 40 -8.45 -6.61 12.25
N ASN A 41 -8.29 -5.90 13.36
CA ASN A 41 -6.99 -5.68 13.97
C ASN A 41 -6.36 -7.03 14.33
N GLY A 42 -5.06 -7.19 14.10
CA GLY A 42 -4.39 -8.47 14.33
C GLY A 42 -4.63 -9.55 13.24
N ALA A 43 -5.37 -9.25 12.17
CA ALA A 43 -5.59 -10.16 11.04
C ALA A 43 -4.33 -10.51 10.23
N GLY A 44 -3.20 -9.84 10.48
CA GLY A 44 -1.93 -10.08 9.78
C GLY A 44 -1.67 -9.15 8.59
N LYS A 45 -2.48 -8.11 8.35
CA LYS A 45 -2.35 -7.19 7.20
C LYS A 45 -0.98 -6.51 7.12
N THR A 46 -0.55 -5.85 8.19
CA THR A 46 0.79 -5.22 8.29
C THR A 46 1.91 -6.25 8.16
N THR A 47 1.74 -7.44 8.75
CA THR A 47 2.71 -8.53 8.67
C THR A 47 2.86 -9.03 7.24
N LEU A 48 1.75 -9.17 6.51
CA LEU A 48 1.74 -9.50 5.08
C LEU A 48 2.50 -8.45 4.26
N PHE A 49 2.23 -7.16 4.48
CA PHE A 49 2.94 -6.08 3.77
C PHE A 49 4.44 -6.08 4.05
N ARG A 50 4.85 -6.32 5.30
CA ARG A 50 6.26 -6.45 5.65
C ARG A 50 6.93 -7.63 4.95
N ALA A 51 6.24 -8.77 4.81
CA ALA A 51 6.76 -9.90 4.08
C ALA A 51 6.92 -9.61 2.58
N ILE A 52 5.90 -8.98 1.95
CA ILE A 52 5.97 -8.54 0.55
C ILE A 52 7.16 -7.58 0.32
N LEU A 53 7.48 -6.74 1.30
CA LEU A 53 8.60 -5.79 1.24
C LEU A 53 9.95 -6.42 1.62
N GLY A 54 10.01 -7.72 1.92
CA GLY A 54 11.24 -8.39 2.36
C GLY A 54 11.71 -7.99 3.78
N LEU A 55 10.83 -7.39 4.59
CA LEU A 55 11.14 -6.91 5.94
C LEU A 55 10.78 -7.93 7.03
N GLN A 56 10.17 -9.06 6.67
CA GLN A 56 9.71 -10.10 7.58
C GLN A 56 9.99 -11.47 6.97
N PRO A 57 10.65 -12.38 7.69
CA PRO A 57 10.83 -13.76 7.25
C PRO A 57 9.50 -14.50 7.08
N TYR A 58 9.43 -15.35 6.07
CA TYR A 58 8.23 -16.13 5.76
C TYR A 58 8.60 -17.50 5.16
N SER A 59 7.63 -18.39 5.07
CA SER A 59 7.65 -19.61 4.24
C SER A 59 6.60 -19.49 3.13
N GLY A 60 6.80 -20.21 2.03
CA GLY A 60 6.00 -20.08 0.82
C GLY A 60 6.77 -19.29 -0.25
N ASN A 61 6.06 -18.71 -1.21
CA ASN A 61 6.67 -17.99 -2.32
C ASN A 61 5.98 -16.64 -2.56
N ILE A 62 6.78 -15.59 -2.72
CA ILE A 62 6.35 -14.26 -3.15
C ILE A 62 7.11 -13.89 -4.42
N LYS A 63 6.38 -13.52 -5.47
CA LYS A 63 6.95 -12.96 -6.69
C LYS A 63 6.45 -11.54 -6.90
N LEU A 64 7.39 -10.61 -7.04
CA LEU A 64 7.13 -9.22 -7.40
C LEU A 64 7.57 -9.00 -8.85
N PHE A 65 6.64 -8.56 -9.70
CA PHE A 65 6.88 -8.35 -11.13
C PHE A 65 7.48 -9.61 -11.82
N GLY A 66 7.10 -10.81 -11.34
CA GLY A 66 7.62 -12.10 -11.84
C GLY A 66 8.94 -12.55 -11.21
N PHE A 67 9.58 -11.76 -10.35
CA PHE A 67 10.87 -12.09 -9.72
C PHE A 67 10.70 -12.51 -8.26
N GLU A 68 11.53 -13.46 -7.83
CA GLU A 68 11.63 -13.92 -6.44
C GLU A 68 12.62 -13.09 -5.62
N ASP A 69 12.74 -13.38 -4.34
CA ASP A 69 13.52 -12.65 -3.32
C ASP A 69 14.95 -12.26 -3.73
N SER A 70 15.62 -13.09 -4.53
CA SER A 70 16.99 -12.83 -4.98
C SER A 70 17.17 -11.53 -5.78
N LYS A 71 16.09 -10.92 -6.23
CA LYS A 71 16.07 -9.67 -7.00
C LYS A 71 15.49 -8.48 -6.24
N TYR A 72 15.11 -8.64 -4.98
CA TYR A 72 14.41 -7.61 -4.20
C TYR A 72 15.16 -6.28 -4.14
N ASP A 73 16.47 -6.28 -3.93
CA ASP A 73 17.28 -5.05 -3.89
C ASP A 73 17.10 -4.16 -5.13
N SER A 74 16.86 -4.77 -6.28
CA SER A 74 16.61 -4.05 -7.55
C SER A 74 15.17 -3.69 -7.77
N ILE A 75 14.21 -4.38 -7.14
CA ILE A 75 12.77 -4.27 -7.36
C ILE A 75 12.11 -3.36 -6.33
N ILE A 76 12.52 -3.42 -5.06
CA ILE A 76 11.99 -2.57 -3.97
C ILE A 76 11.98 -1.07 -4.31
N PRO A 77 12.97 -0.50 -5.02
CA PRO A 77 12.89 0.89 -5.48
C PRO A 77 11.66 1.23 -6.31
N LEU A 78 11.02 0.24 -6.95
CA LEU A 78 9.81 0.42 -7.76
C LEU A 78 8.51 0.32 -6.95
N ILE A 79 8.61 0.12 -5.64
CA ILE A 79 7.47 -0.01 -4.73
C ILE A 79 7.42 1.21 -3.81
N GLY A 80 6.30 1.93 -3.81
CA GLY A 80 5.97 2.93 -2.80
C GLY A 80 5.36 2.25 -1.58
N TYR A 81 5.77 2.64 -0.37
CA TYR A 81 5.15 2.15 0.86
C TYR A 81 4.81 3.29 1.81
N VAL A 82 3.58 3.29 2.30
CA VAL A 82 3.08 4.20 3.34
C VAL A 82 2.65 3.36 4.53
N PRO A 83 3.36 3.45 5.67
CA PRO A 83 3.06 2.68 6.87
C PRO A 83 1.84 3.24 7.61
N GLN A 84 1.24 2.43 8.48
CA GLN A 84 0.04 2.73 9.26
C GLN A 84 0.20 3.97 10.16
N ARG A 85 1.34 4.11 10.80
CA ARG A 85 1.61 5.24 11.69
C ARG A 85 2.88 5.95 11.26
N VAL A 86 2.73 7.24 11.11
CA VAL A 86 3.87 8.13 10.94
C VAL A 86 3.68 9.28 11.92
N THR A 87 4.57 9.36 12.87
CA THR A 87 4.59 10.42 13.87
C THR A 87 5.88 11.21 13.74
N PHE A 88 5.77 12.52 13.84
CA PHE A 88 6.91 13.40 13.99
C PHE A 88 6.77 14.21 15.27
N GLU A 89 7.89 14.54 15.87
CA GLU A 89 7.89 15.54 16.93
C GLU A 89 7.43 16.89 16.38
N PRO A 90 6.57 17.66 17.10
CA PRO A 90 6.05 18.94 16.63
C PRO A 90 7.14 19.93 16.21
N ASN A 91 8.31 19.87 16.85
CA ASN A 91 9.45 20.73 16.58
C ASN A 91 10.43 20.18 15.54
N PHE A 92 10.09 19.08 14.84
CA PHE A 92 10.98 18.53 13.83
C PHE A 92 11.19 19.53 12.68
N PRO A 93 12.44 19.90 12.36
CA PRO A 93 12.72 21.08 11.51
C PRO A 93 12.50 20.85 10.00
N ALA A 94 12.11 19.64 9.57
CA ALA A 94 11.94 19.32 8.16
C ALA A 94 10.69 19.97 7.57
N THR A 95 10.80 20.44 6.34
CA THR A 95 9.68 20.90 5.51
C THR A 95 9.04 19.75 4.75
N VAL A 96 7.87 20.00 4.16
CA VAL A 96 7.22 19.06 3.24
C VAL A 96 8.16 18.67 2.10
N TYR A 97 8.87 19.64 1.52
CA TYR A 97 9.87 19.40 0.49
C TYR A 97 10.96 18.42 0.94
N ASP A 98 11.50 18.61 2.16
CA ASP A 98 12.56 17.76 2.68
C ASP A 98 12.07 16.32 2.82
N VAL A 99 10.88 16.11 3.40
CA VAL A 99 10.30 14.78 3.59
C VAL A 99 10.01 14.08 2.26
N VAL A 100 9.43 14.78 1.28
CA VAL A 100 9.17 14.21 -0.04
C VAL A 100 10.49 13.89 -0.74
N SER A 101 11.50 14.74 -0.61
CA SER A 101 12.82 14.53 -1.19
C SER A 101 13.53 13.26 -0.68
N MET A 102 13.25 12.85 0.56
CA MET A 102 13.77 11.59 1.13
C MET A 102 13.24 10.35 0.39
N GLY A 103 12.14 10.47 -0.36
CA GLY A 103 11.62 9.38 -1.19
C GLY A 103 12.42 9.16 -2.47
N LEU A 104 13.28 10.11 -2.87
CA LEU A 104 14.11 9.98 -4.06
C LEU A 104 15.24 8.98 -3.83
N ILE A 105 15.20 7.93 -4.62
CA ILE A 105 16.25 6.91 -4.70
C ILE A 105 17.13 7.24 -5.90
N SER A 106 18.40 6.81 -5.86
CA SER A 106 19.31 6.94 -6.99
C SER A 106 18.67 6.43 -8.29
N ASP A 107 18.65 7.27 -9.34
CA ASP A 107 18.11 6.89 -10.65
C ASP A 107 18.73 5.61 -11.20
N LYS A 108 20.00 5.30 -10.83
CA LYS A 108 20.68 4.04 -11.21
C LYS A 108 19.94 2.79 -10.69
N ARG A 109 19.41 2.81 -9.45
CA ARG A 109 18.66 1.68 -8.88
C ARG A 109 17.31 1.53 -9.55
N ILE A 110 16.62 2.64 -9.83
CA ILE A 110 15.34 2.63 -10.54
C ILE A 110 15.55 2.08 -11.96
N VAL A 111 16.55 2.56 -12.70
CA VAL A 111 16.86 2.08 -14.05
C VAL A 111 17.23 0.59 -14.03
N GLN A 112 17.95 0.12 -13.01
CA GLN A 112 18.28 -1.30 -12.89
C GLN A 112 17.03 -2.15 -12.67
N GLY A 113 16.13 -1.73 -11.79
CA GLY A 113 14.85 -2.41 -11.55
C GLY A 113 13.98 -2.44 -12.81
N ILE A 114 13.86 -1.30 -13.51
CA ILE A 114 13.10 -1.20 -14.75
C ILE A 114 13.68 -2.11 -15.83
N LYS A 115 15.02 -2.16 -15.99
CA LYS A 115 15.67 -3.06 -16.95
C LYS A 115 15.34 -4.54 -16.71
N LEU A 116 15.19 -4.95 -15.46
CA LEU A 116 14.79 -6.31 -15.12
C LEU A 116 13.36 -6.63 -15.55
N ILE A 117 12.48 -5.62 -15.51
CA ILE A 117 11.05 -5.75 -15.83
C ILE A 117 10.79 -5.54 -17.33
N GLN A 118 11.78 -5.13 -18.12
CA GLN A 118 11.66 -4.77 -19.56
C GLN A 118 11.17 -5.86 -20.50
N GLU A 119 11.06 -7.09 -20.05
CA GLU A 119 10.35 -8.13 -20.81
C GLU A 119 8.81 -7.91 -20.85
N CYS A 120 8.32 -6.86 -20.18
CA CYS A 120 6.94 -6.44 -20.16
C CYS A 120 6.78 -5.12 -20.92
N ASP A 121 6.15 -5.13 -22.11
CA ASP A 121 5.92 -3.98 -23.00
C ASP A 121 5.23 -2.76 -22.34
N CYS A 122 4.61 -2.94 -21.18
CA CYS A 122 3.86 -1.90 -20.48
C CYS A 122 4.72 -0.87 -19.73
N CYS A 123 6.00 -1.15 -19.48
CA CYS A 123 6.88 -0.32 -18.66
C CYS A 123 7.67 0.74 -19.43
N TRP A 124 7.75 0.65 -20.76
CA TRP A 124 8.60 1.49 -21.61
C TRP A 124 8.28 2.99 -21.54
N ASN A 125 7.01 3.36 -21.48
CA ASN A 125 6.61 4.78 -21.45
C ASN A 125 6.97 5.50 -20.14
N ARG A 126 7.20 4.77 -19.04
CA ARG A 126 7.61 5.35 -17.74
C ARG A 126 9.10 5.63 -17.64
N ILE A 127 9.94 4.87 -18.37
CA ILE A 127 11.40 5.03 -18.34
C ILE A 127 11.80 6.42 -18.83
N TYR A 128 11.11 6.95 -19.85
CA TYR A 128 11.41 8.25 -20.44
C TYR A 128 11.12 9.43 -19.51
N GLN A 129 10.22 9.27 -18.54
CA GLN A 129 9.92 10.30 -17.54
C GLN A 129 10.91 10.32 -16.36
N SER A 130 11.75 9.29 -16.23
CA SER A 130 12.72 9.15 -15.14
C SER A 130 13.88 10.16 -15.17
N ILE A 131 14.05 10.93 -16.24
CA ILE A 131 15.14 11.90 -16.42
C ILE A 131 14.77 13.31 -15.92
N LYS A 132 13.60 13.48 -15.32
CA LYS A 132 13.20 14.78 -14.75
C LYS A 132 14.16 15.23 -13.63
N LYS A 133 14.42 16.54 -13.56
CA LYS A 133 15.16 17.12 -12.44
C LYS A 133 14.49 16.78 -11.12
N LYS A 134 15.28 16.62 -10.06
CA LYS A 134 14.79 16.29 -8.70
C LYS A 134 13.61 17.17 -8.28
N ASP A 135 13.70 18.46 -8.56
CA ASP A 135 12.69 19.44 -8.20
C ASP A 135 11.37 19.24 -8.94
N ASP A 136 11.44 18.88 -10.22
CA ASP A 136 10.24 18.61 -11.05
C ASP A 136 9.49 17.36 -10.53
N LYS A 137 10.21 16.31 -10.10
CA LYS A 137 9.60 15.11 -9.51
C LYS A 137 8.88 15.42 -8.21
N ILE A 138 9.51 16.23 -7.33
CA ILE A 138 8.91 16.66 -6.06
C ILE A 138 7.67 17.52 -6.33
N THR A 139 7.76 18.48 -7.23
CA THR A 139 6.64 19.35 -7.61
C THR A 139 5.47 18.53 -8.16
N GLN A 140 5.75 17.57 -9.04
CA GLN A 140 4.72 16.68 -9.60
C GLN A 140 4.08 15.80 -8.51
N ALA A 141 4.88 15.23 -7.60
CA ALA A 141 4.35 14.41 -6.50
C ALA A 141 3.45 15.24 -5.57
N LEU A 142 3.87 16.48 -5.22
CA LEU A 142 3.07 17.41 -4.42
C LEU A 142 1.78 17.84 -5.14
N HIS A 143 1.86 18.10 -6.45
CA HIS A 143 0.68 18.39 -7.27
C HIS A 143 -0.33 17.25 -7.23
N THR A 144 0.12 16.01 -7.42
CA THR A 144 -0.75 14.82 -7.40
C THR A 144 -1.54 14.68 -6.10
N VAL A 145 -0.96 15.10 -4.96
CA VAL A 145 -1.63 15.03 -3.65
C VAL A 145 -2.25 16.35 -3.19
N GLY A 146 -2.18 17.42 -4.01
CA GLY A 146 -2.76 18.74 -3.71
C GLY A 146 -2.06 19.48 -2.55
N LEU A 147 -0.74 19.42 -2.50
CA LEU A 147 0.07 20.02 -1.43
C LEU A 147 1.13 21.01 -1.92
N GLU A 148 1.05 21.52 -3.15
CA GLU A 148 2.06 22.44 -3.72
C GLU A 148 2.25 23.70 -2.87
N SER A 149 1.15 24.27 -2.37
CA SER A 149 1.17 25.49 -1.55
C SER A 149 1.84 25.27 -0.18
N LEU A 150 1.94 24.01 0.27
CA LEU A 150 2.53 23.65 1.56
C LEU A 150 4.00 23.19 1.44
N ARG A 151 4.59 23.27 0.25
CA ARG A 151 5.94 22.77 -0.04
C ARG A 151 7.00 23.17 1.01
N ASN A 152 6.99 24.41 1.45
CA ASN A 152 7.97 24.98 2.38
C ASN A 152 7.49 24.97 3.84
N ARG A 153 6.29 24.45 4.10
CA ARG A 153 5.73 24.38 5.45
C ARG A 153 6.41 23.28 6.26
N ARG A 154 6.60 23.51 7.56
CA ARG A 154 7.15 22.49 8.47
C ARG A 154 6.15 21.35 8.66
N ILE A 155 6.62 20.12 8.71
CA ILE A 155 5.75 18.94 8.85
C ILE A 155 5.01 18.89 10.18
N GLY A 156 5.59 19.45 11.26
CA GLY A 156 4.94 19.55 12.58
C GLY A 156 3.74 20.51 12.63
N GLU A 157 3.55 21.34 11.61
CA GLU A 157 2.43 22.30 11.49
C GLU A 157 1.27 21.77 10.65
N LEU A 158 1.39 20.55 10.11
CA LEU A 158 0.39 19.94 9.24
C LEU A 158 -0.70 19.25 10.05
N SER A 159 -1.94 19.27 9.51
CA SER A 159 -2.99 18.38 9.98
C SER A 159 -2.64 16.92 9.68
N GLY A 160 -3.26 15.97 10.39
CA GLY A 160 -3.06 14.53 10.17
C GLY A 160 -3.29 14.11 8.73
N GLY A 161 -4.33 14.63 8.08
CA GLY A 161 -4.63 14.34 6.68
C GLY A 161 -3.64 14.96 5.70
N GLU A 162 -3.09 16.15 5.98
CA GLU A 162 -2.01 16.75 5.18
C GLU A 162 -0.72 15.95 5.32
N LEU A 163 -0.35 15.57 6.55
CA LEU A 163 0.83 14.76 6.82
C LEU A 163 0.76 13.43 6.08
N GLN A 164 -0.41 12.80 6.06
CA GLN A 164 -0.62 11.55 5.36
C GLN A 164 -0.44 11.68 3.85
N ARG A 165 -0.95 12.75 3.25
CA ARG A 165 -0.72 13.05 1.83
C ARG A 165 0.75 13.38 1.52
N VAL A 166 1.51 13.96 2.47
CA VAL A 166 2.98 14.11 2.33
C VAL A 166 3.67 12.74 2.20
N PHE A 167 3.23 11.73 2.96
CA PHE A 167 3.80 10.38 2.84
C PHE A 167 3.43 9.69 1.54
N ILE A 168 2.23 9.96 1.00
CA ILE A 168 1.91 9.49 -0.36
C ILE A 168 2.85 10.18 -1.36
N ALA A 169 3.03 11.50 -1.30
CA ALA A 169 3.93 12.22 -2.19
C ALA A 169 5.37 11.66 -2.10
N LYS A 170 5.86 11.38 -0.87
CA LYS A 170 7.15 10.71 -0.65
C LYS A 170 7.23 9.35 -1.31
N ALA A 171 6.16 8.56 -1.27
CA ALA A 171 6.12 7.25 -1.92
C ALA A 171 6.02 7.36 -3.46
N LEU A 172 5.37 8.41 -3.98
CA LEU A 172 5.16 8.66 -5.41
C LEU A 172 6.36 9.28 -6.12
N VAL A 173 7.19 10.05 -5.41
CA VAL A 173 8.25 10.86 -6.02
C VAL A 173 9.28 10.07 -6.85
N LYS A 174 9.33 8.77 -6.64
CA LYS A 174 10.17 7.81 -7.39
C LYS A 174 9.45 7.11 -8.54
N ASP A 175 8.22 7.53 -8.88
CA ASP A 175 7.38 6.94 -9.92
C ASP A 175 7.18 5.42 -9.74
N PRO A 176 6.63 4.94 -8.60
CA PRO A 176 6.52 3.53 -8.31
C PRO A 176 5.56 2.83 -9.27
N LEU A 177 5.77 1.52 -9.50
CA LEU A 177 4.86 0.65 -10.24
C LEU A 177 3.78 0.04 -9.33
N LEU A 178 4.12 -0.13 -8.06
CA LEU A 178 3.23 -0.64 -7.01
C LEU A 178 3.25 0.31 -5.82
N LEU A 179 2.08 0.68 -5.30
CA LEU A 179 1.91 1.45 -4.08
C LEU A 179 1.22 0.60 -3.02
N ILE A 180 1.86 0.42 -1.88
CA ILE A 180 1.31 -0.30 -0.73
C ILE A 180 0.99 0.71 0.38
N LEU A 181 -0.25 0.71 0.88
CA LEU A 181 -0.73 1.62 1.91
C LEU A 181 -1.30 0.81 3.10
N ASP A 182 -0.68 0.95 4.26
CA ASP A 182 -1.08 0.20 5.45
C ASP A 182 -1.96 1.06 6.36
N GLU A 183 -3.27 0.79 6.37
CA GLU A 183 -4.32 1.53 7.12
C GLU A 183 -4.15 3.06 7.06
N PRO A 184 -4.08 3.62 5.86
CA PRO A 184 -3.56 4.97 5.68
C PRO A 184 -4.43 6.08 6.28
N VAL A 185 -5.67 5.83 6.68
CA VAL A 185 -6.61 6.85 7.20
C VAL A 185 -7.24 6.50 8.56
N ALA A 186 -6.64 5.59 9.32
CA ALA A 186 -7.20 5.10 10.58
C ALA A 186 -7.42 6.19 11.68
N SER A 187 -6.80 7.37 11.55
CA SER A 187 -6.87 8.44 12.56
C SER A 187 -7.17 9.81 11.96
N VAL A 188 -7.90 9.86 10.84
CA VAL A 188 -8.15 11.08 10.06
C VAL A 188 -9.66 11.35 10.01
N ASP A 189 -10.07 12.62 10.04
CA ASP A 189 -11.47 13.02 9.90
C ASP A 189 -12.07 12.64 8.54
N VAL A 190 -13.40 12.55 8.48
CA VAL A 190 -14.14 12.05 7.31
C VAL A 190 -13.90 12.85 6.03
N GLU A 191 -13.75 14.18 6.15
CA GLU A 191 -13.49 15.04 4.99
C GLU A 191 -12.09 14.77 4.43
N SER A 192 -11.10 14.68 5.30
CA SER A 192 -9.72 14.36 4.93
C SER A 192 -9.59 12.93 4.39
N GLN A 193 -10.36 11.96 4.93
CA GLN A 193 -10.44 10.62 4.37
C GLN A 193 -10.97 10.62 2.93
N THR A 194 -12.04 11.37 2.67
CA THR A 194 -12.60 11.48 1.31
C THR A 194 -11.59 12.06 0.33
N LYS A 195 -10.90 13.13 0.73
CA LYS A 195 -9.81 13.74 -0.09
C LYS A 195 -8.70 12.73 -0.37
N PHE A 196 -8.29 11.97 0.65
CA PHE A 196 -7.28 10.93 0.53
C PHE A 196 -7.68 9.86 -0.48
N TYR A 197 -8.87 9.28 -0.35
CA TYR A 197 -9.31 8.22 -1.27
C TYR A 197 -9.48 8.71 -2.71
N ASN A 198 -9.91 9.96 -2.91
CA ASN A 198 -9.96 10.55 -4.24
C ASN A 198 -8.55 10.68 -4.87
N VAL A 199 -7.54 11.02 -4.08
CA VAL A 199 -6.14 11.02 -4.52
C VAL A 199 -5.71 9.61 -4.93
N ILE A 200 -6.00 8.58 -4.12
CA ILE A 200 -5.68 7.18 -4.43
C ILE A 200 -6.34 6.73 -5.75
N LYS A 201 -7.62 7.06 -5.92
CA LYS A 201 -8.34 6.77 -7.16
C LYS A 201 -7.69 7.45 -8.38
N THR A 202 -7.34 8.72 -8.26
CA THR A 202 -6.65 9.47 -9.32
C THR A 202 -5.30 8.84 -9.68
N ILE A 203 -4.52 8.45 -8.67
CA ILE A 203 -3.22 7.78 -8.86
C ILE A 203 -3.39 6.45 -9.60
N ASN A 204 -4.38 5.65 -9.24
CA ASN A 204 -4.63 4.37 -9.91
C ASN A 204 -5.11 4.57 -11.36
N GLU A 205 -6.14 5.38 -11.56
CA GLU A 205 -6.81 5.53 -12.87
C GLU A 205 -5.98 6.33 -13.88
N GLN A 206 -5.35 7.43 -13.46
CA GLN A 206 -4.63 8.33 -14.37
C GLN A 206 -3.16 7.95 -14.55
N ASN A 207 -2.50 7.47 -13.49
CA ASN A 207 -1.09 7.11 -13.54
C ASN A 207 -0.88 5.60 -13.78
N ASN A 208 -1.95 4.80 -13.81
CA ASN A 208 -1.91 3.34 -13.96
C ASN A 208 -0.95 2.67 -12.95
N ILE A 209 -0.91 3.21 -11.71
CA ILE A 209 -0.16 2.62 -10.61
C ILE A 209 -1.02 1.53 -9.97
N THR A 210 -0.47 0.33 -9.82
CA THR A 210 -1.11 -0.74 -9.05
C THR A 210 -1.10 -0.37 -7.58
N ILE A 211 -2.23 -0.53 -6.90
CA ILE A 211 -2.38 -0.14 -5.48
C ILE A 211 -2.84 -1.34 -4.66
N ILE A 212 -2.19 -1.57 -3.54
CA ILE A 212 -2.65 -2.48 -2.48
C ILE A 212 -2.79 -1.64 -1.21
N TRP A 213 -3.94 -1.69 -0.58
CA TRP A 213 -4.18 -0.94 0.64
C TRP A 213 -5.00 -1.72 1.65
N SER A 214 -4.68 -1.58 2.93
CA SER A 214 -5.44 -2.20 4.00
C SER A 214 -6.44 -1.24 4.62
N SER A 215 -7.59 -1.75 5.00
CA SER A 215 -8.62 -1.01 5.74
C SER A 215 -9.48 -1.97 6.56
N HIS A 216 -10.10 -1.44 7.61
CA HIS A 216 -11.22 -2.10 8.30
C HIS A 216 -12.58 -1.50 7.85
N ASP A 217 -12.58 -0.47 7.01
CA ASP A 217 -13.76 0.21 6.49
C ASP A 217 -14.22 -0.41 5.16
N LEU A 218 -15.32 -1.18 5.21
CA LEU A 218 -15.92 -1.82 4.03
C LEU A 218 -16.53 -0.81 3.05
N ASP A 219 -17.04 0.32 3.54
CA ASP A 219 -17.64 1.35 2.67
C ASP A 219 -16.58 1.99 1.79
N ALA A 220 -15.42 2.30 2.36
CA ALA A 220 -14.27 2.78 1.61
C ALA A 220 -13.81 1.76 0.57
N ILE A 221 -13.70 0.48 0.94
CA ILE A 221 -13.33 -0.59 0.01
C ILE A 221 -14.34 -0.71 -1.13
N SER A 222 -15.64 -0.74 -0.82
CA SER A 222 -16.72 -0.82 -1.82
C SER A 222 -16.63 0.30 -2.85
N LYS A 223 -16.29 1.51 -2.40
CA LYS A 223 -16.28 2.71 -3.23
C LYS A 223 -14.99 2.86 -4.06
N TYR A 224 -13.83 2.52 -3.51
CA TYR A 224 -12.55 2.89 -4.08
C TYR A 224 -11.69 1.72 -4.57
N ALA A 225 -11.93 0.48 -4.12
CA ALA A 225 -11.25 -0.70 -4.65
C ALA A 225 -11.94 -1.26 -5.89
N ASN A 226 -11.24 -2.01 -6.73
CA ASN A 226 -11.82 -2.85 -7.78
C ASN A 226 -11.71 -4.34 -7.44
N ARG A 227 -10.78 -4.73 -6.58
CA ARG A 227 -10.63 -6.08 -6.04
C ARG A 227 -10.55 -6.05 -4.53
N VAL A 228 -10.98 -7.15 -3.90
CA VAL A 228 -11.00 -7.29 -2.44
C VAL A 228 -10.31 -8.60 -2.04
N ALA A 229 -9.54 -8.54 -0.97
CA ALA A 229 -9.00 -9.70 -0.27
C ALA A 229 -9.43 -9.63 1.20
N CYS A 230 -10.15 -10.62 1.68
CA CYS A 230 -10.61 -10.68 3.06
C CYS A 230 -9.76 -11.67 3.85
N MET A 231 -9.12 -11.21 4.93
CA MET A 231 -8.24 -12.03 5.71
C MET A 231 -8.45 -11.89 7.23
N ASN A 232 -8.26 -13.01 7.91
CA ASN A 232 -8.09 -13.10 9.34
C ASN A 232 -7.10 -14.23 9.63
N LYS A 233 -5.80 -13.92 9.61
CA LYS A 233 -4.66 -14.86 9.55
C LYS A 233 -4.69 -15.76 8.31
N LYS A 234 -5.86 -16.20 7.87
CA LYS A 234 -6.13 -16.90 6.61
C LYS A 234 -6.87 -16.02 5.63
N LEU A 235 -6.71 -16.28 4.36
CA LEU A 235 -7.46 -15.64 3.30
C LEU A 235 -8.74 -16.43 3.04
N PHE A 236 -9.90 -15.81 3.19
CA PHE A 236 -11.18 -16.48 2.94
C PHE A 236 -11.93 -15.94 1.72
N PHE A 237 -11.47 -14.84 1.16
CA PHE A 237 -11.94 -14.32 -0.12
C PHE A 237 -10.83 -13.56 -0.83
N HIS A 238 -10.76 -13.70 -2.16
CA HIS A 238 -9.96 -12.87 -3.05
C HIS A 238 -10.62 -12.82 -4.43
N GLY A 239 -10.93 -11.62 -4.92
CA GLY A 239 -11.63 -11.46 -6.20
C GLY A 239 -12.15 -10.06 -6.47
N GLU A 240 -13.04 -9.97 -7.45
CA GLU A 240 -13.73 -8.74 -7.80
C GLU A 240 -14.63 -8.27 -6.66
N LYS A 241 -14.67 -6.97 -6.39
CA LYS A 241 -15.45 -6.42 -5.28
C LYS A 241 -16.94 -6.72 -5.41
N GLU A 242 -17.48 -6.71 -6.63
CA GLU A 242 -18.89 -6.98 -6.91
C GLU A 242 -19.31 -8.36 -6.41
N LYS A 243 -18.45 -9.36 -6.57
CA LYS A 243 -18.70 -10.73 -6.05
C LYS A 243 -18.75 -10.76 -4.54
N PHE A 244 -17.82 -10.05 -3.87
CA PHE A 244 -17.79 -9.98 -2.42
C PHE A 244 -19.02 -9.30 -1.84
N PHE A 245 -19.38 -8.11 -2.37
CA PHE A 245 -20.49 -7.31 -1.83
C PHE A 245 -21.88 -7.84 -2.23
N SER A 246 -22.00 -8.70 -3.25
CA SER A 246 -23.25 -9.38 -3.60
C SER A 246 -23.51 -10.64 -2.79
N ASP A 247 -22.47 -11.23 -2.18
CA ASP A 247 -22.56 -12.47 -1.41
C ASP A 247 -22.81 -12.19 0.07
N LYS A 248 -24.05 -12.44 0.50
CA LYS A 248 -24.49 -12.23 1.90
C LYS A 248 -23.77 -13.14 2.89
N GLU A 249 -23.32 -14.30 2.47
CA GLU A 249 -22.63 -15.26 3.33
C GLU A 249 -21.21 -14.83 3.60
N LEU A 250 -20.50 -14.31 2.58
CA LEU A 250 -19.18 -13.72 2.73
C LEU A 250 -19.21 -12.47 3.63
N LEU A 251 -20.17 -11.57 3.45
CA LEU A 251 -20.36 -10.41 4.31
C LEU A 251 -20.62 -10.81 5.75
N LYS A 252 -21.46 -11.82 5.98
CA LYS A 252 -21.76 -12.35 7.31
C LYS A 252 -20.50 -12.93 7.96
N THR A 253 -19.75 -13.75 7.24
CA THR A 253 -18.49 -14.36 7.72
C THR A 253 -17.48 -13.26 8.11
N TYR A 254 -17.36 -12.20 7.31
CA TYR A 254 -16.50 -11.07 7.64
C TYR A 254 -16.95 -10.37 8.93
N THR A 255 -18.25 -10.09 9.08
CA THR A 255 -18.82 -9.39 10.24
C THR A 255 -18.64 -10.22 11.52
N GLU A 256 -18.88 -11.52 11.46
CA GLU A 256 -18.70 -12.44 12.59
C GLU A 256 -17.21 -12.53 13.01
N SER A 257 -16.29 -12.62 12.04
CA SER A 257 -14.84 -12.65 12.32
C SER A 257 -14.34 -11.35 12.94
N SER A 258 -14.94 -10.21 12.57
CA SER A 258 -14.60 -8.90 13.13
C SER A 258 -15.14 -8.72 14.55
N MET A 259 -16.33 -9.22 14.86
CA MET A 259 -16.95 -9.15 16.20
C MET A 259 -16.24 -10.02 17.24
N GLN A 260 -15.77 -11.21 16.87
CA GLN A 260 -15.08 -12.12 17.78
C GLN A 260 -13.78 -11.53 18.34
N MET A 261 -13.06 -10.71 17.57
CA MET A 261 -11.83 -10.09 18.07
C MET A 261 -12.08 -8.91 19.02
N HIS A 262 -13.14 -8.12 18.81
CA HIS A 262 -13.49 -7.05 19.74
C HIS A 262 -13.85 -7.56 21.14
N MET A 263 -14.38 -8.78 21.26
CA MET A 263 -14.67 -9.41 22.56
C MET A 263 -13.40 -9.90 23.28
N HIS A 264 -12.33 -10.22 22.56
CA HIS A 264 -11.06 -10.65 23.17
C HIS A 264 -10.20 -9.48 23.67
N ASP A 265 -10.22 -8.33 22.99
CA ASP A 265 -9.46 -7.15 23.42
C ASP A 265 -9.99 -6.56 24.74
N HIS A 266 -11.30 -6.59 24.99
CA HIS A 266 -11.88 -6.10 26.25
C HIS A 266 -11.60 -6.98 27.47
N ASN A 267 -11.17 -8.22 27.31
CA ASN A 267 -10.80 -9.11 28.41
C ASN A 267 -9.34 -9.00 28.86
N HIS A 268 -8.47 -8.32 28.11
CA HIS A 268 -7.07 -8.10 28.50
C HIS A 268 -6.81 -6.81 29.28
N ASP A 269 -7.78 -5.86 29.28
CA ASP A 269 -7.65 -4.59 30.03
C ASP A 269 -8.18 -4.67 31.48
N MET A 270 -8.54 -5.86 31.98
CA MET A 270 -9.06 -6.06 33.34
C MET A 270 -8.18 -6.94 34.24
N HIS A 271 -6.85 -6.96 33.98
CA HIS A 271 -5.93 -7.59 34.96
C HIS A 271 -4.70 -6.72 35.21
#